data_af3f4625a6c57d0e8559c54d6774635e
#
_entry.id   af3f4625a6c57d0e8559c54d6774635e
#
_cell.length_a   1.000
_cell.length_b   1.000
_cell.length_c   1.000
_cell.angle_alpha   90.00
_cell.angle_beta   90.00
_cell.angle_gamma   90.00
#
_symmetry.space_group_name_H-M   'P 1'
#
loop_
_entity.id
_entity.type
_entity.pdbx_description
1 polymer ?
#
loop_
_entity_poly.entity_id
_entity_poly.type
_entity_poly.pdbx_seq_one_letter_code
_entity_poly.pdbx_strand_id
1 'polypeptide(L)'
;MKATFHNTSIKGIYTIVPPKVIDIDSELDTIYKGDKKGLERIKKVIGLQTRHIAEKHITASDLGLQAATRLLESLEVERDSIDALIFVTQSPDYFCPASACYLQGKLGLSQSCLSFDINQACAGYLYGLYVAHSLCDSGSANRVLLIVGDTLSKFVNPLDSNLAPMMGDGVSATLLERSSNSSLGHSVLSDKSGSASSFSLRRTLSASHSQDLHNPDFSSQSLECRDSSDTESQADSTKLESSNTTNAAAEGFLSDFSGFGAKGEGSLLNANDRALSEQSAKSTTCAKHQSKPAKKPTQNKHYFELGSDGSKFHQLIIPEGACRIPTKEIITDSKIWQTSETRSLKDLYMDGAEIFSFAVSTYPKTFQGIIDYAQCDKDRIDYFFFHQANKYIVDNITRSLGLPKEKVPNTTTNKYGNLSGCSIPATICDTLAELASNGLETPLRVHLAGFGAGLAWGNAVVTLDKGFKCQKVGVYE
;
A
#
# COMPACT_ATOMS: atom_id res chain seq x y z
N MET A 1 -12.59 7.56 7.23
CA MET A 1 -12.52 7.07 8.64
C MET A 1 -11.31 7.71 9.31
N LYS A 2 -11.44 8.15 10.58
CA LYS A 2 -10.32 8.71 11.37
C LYS A 2 -10.11 7.90 12.65
N ALA A 3 -8.85 7.75 13.08
CA ALA A 3 -8.49 7.02 14.30
C ALA A 3 -7.24 7.61 14.96
N THR A 4 -7.12 7.40 16.26
CA THR A 4 -5.95 7.80 17.07
C THR A 4 -5.49 6.62 17.92
N PHE A 5 -4.20 6.35 17.93
CA PHE A 5 -3.56 5.32 18.73
C PHE A 5 -2.58 5.95 19.74
N HIS A 6 -2.47 5.35 20.90
CA HIS A 6 -1.73 5.95 22.04
C HIS A 6 -0.63 5.06 22.59
N ASN A 7 -0.84 3.74 22.60
CA ASN A 7 0.00 2.80 23.32
C ASN A 7 0.85 1.94 22.38
N THR A 8 1.39 2.57 21.35
CA THR A 8 2.13 1.86 20.30
C THR A 8 3.35 2.65 19.88
N SER A 9 4.40 1.98 19.41
CA SER A 9 5.58 2.59 18.80
C SER A 9 6.05 1.80 17.58
N ILE A 10 6.56 2.51 16.57
CA ILE A 10 7.26 1.91 15.42
C ILE A 10 8.74 1.80 15.83
N LYS A 11 9.27 0.58 15.90
CA LYS A 11 10.62 0.29 16.40
C LYS A 11 11.67 0.34 15.32
N GLY A 12 11.31 -0.10 14.12
CA GLY A 12 12.24 -0.08 13.01
C GLY A 12 11.61 -0.50 11.69
N ILE A 13 12.35 -0.23 10.60
CA ILE A 13 12.00 -0.57 9.22
C ILE A 13 13.23 -1.11 8.51
N TYR A 14 13.05 -2.17 7.72
CA TYR A 14 14.06 -2.68 6.80
C TYR A 14 13.42 -2.94 5.43
N THR A 15 14.07 -2.48 4.35
CA THR A 15 13.57 -2.61 2.99
C THR A 15 14.55 -3.41 2.13
N ILE A 16 14.04 -4.33 1.31
CA ILE A 16 14.79 -5.14 0.35
C ILE A 16 14.21 -4.92 -1.05
N VAL A 17 15.09 -4.77 -2.03
CA VAL A 17 14.77 -4.78 -3.46
C VAL A 17 15.46 -5.95 -4.15
N PRO A 18 14.93 -6.46 -5.28
CA PRO A 18 15.57 -7.53 -6.05
C PRO A 18 16.95 -7.11 -6.60
N PRO A 19 17.84 -8.06 -6.93
CA PRO A 19 19.19 -7.76 -7.42
C PRO A 19 19.22 -7.26 -8.86
N LYS A 20 18.22 -7.62 -9.69
CA LYS A 20 18.19 -7.23 -11.11
C LYS A 20 17.83 -5.77 -11.28
N VAL A 21 18.79 -4.99 -11.78
CA VAL A 21 18.63 -3.57 -12.09
C VAL A 21 18.40 -3.38 -13.57
N ILE A 22 17.40 -2.56 -13.92
CA ILE A 22 17.15 -2.11 -15.28
C ILE A 22 17.45 -0.61 -15.34
N ASP A 23 18.40 -0.22 -16.17
CA ASP A 23 18.60 1.17 -16.55
C ASP A 23 17.65 1.51 -17.69
N ILE A 24 16.88 2.60 -17.57
CA ILE A 24 15.87 2.98 -18.56
C ILE A 24 16.49 3.25 -19.94
N ASP A 25 17.76 3.68 -20.00
CA ASP A 25 18.45 3.93 -21.27
C ASP A 25 18.68 2.65 -22.06
N SER A 26 18.77 1.49 -21.40
CA SER A 26 18.88 0.18 -22.05
C SER A 26 17.59 -0.25 -22.77
N GLU A 27 16.48 0.44 -22.55
CA GLU A 27 15.16 0.12 -23.13
C GLU A 27 14.85 0.94 -24.40
N LEU A 28 15.80 1.79 -24.84
CA LEU A 28 15.61 2.65 -26.02
C LEU A 28 15.14 1.87 -27.24
N ASP A 29 15.83 0.78 -27.58
CA ASP A 29 15.55 0.02 -28.80
C ASP A 29 14.40 -0.99 -28.63
N THR A 30 14.06 -1.36 -27.41
CA THR A 30 13.01 -2.34 -27.11
C THR A 30 11.66 -1.66 -26.88
N ILE A 31 11.49 -1.01 -25.75
CA ILE A 31 10.21 -0.40 -25.34
C ILE A 31 9.95 0.88 -26.16
N TYR A 32 10.99 1.73 -26.36
CA TYR A 32 10.84 3.02 -27.02
C TYR A 32 11.09 2.99 -28.54
N LYS A 33 11.43 1.82 -29.11
CA LYS A 33 11.60 1.61 -30.57
C LYS A 33 12.52 2.66 -31.22
N GLY A 34 13.58 3.09 -30.53
CA GLY A 34 14.55 4.09 -30.97
C GLY A 34 14.11 5.57 -30.78
N ASP A 35 12.93 5.81 -30.17
CA ASP A 35 12.48 7.19 -29.89
C ASP A 35 13.23 7.82 -28.68
N LYS A 36 14.38 8.39 -28.94
CA LYS A 36 15.19 9.10 -27.95
C LYS A 36 14.46 10.27 -27.30
N LYS A 37 13.61 10.99 -28.05
CA LYS A 37 12.88 12.14 -27.50
C LYS A 37 11.79 11.70 -26.53
N GLY A 38 11.08 10.61 -26.85
CA GLY A 38 10.12 9.96 -25.97
C GLY A 38 10.78 9.48 -24.68
N LEU A 39 11.91 8.78 -24.79
CA LEU A 39 12.69 8.32 -23.63
C LEU A 39 13.11 9.47 -22.72
N GLU A 40 13.76 10.53 -23.25
CA GLU A 40 14.18 11.67 -22.45
C GLU A 40 13.01 12.42 -21.78
N ARG A 41 11.88 12.49 -22.47
CA ARG A 41 10.65 13.05 -21.90
C ARG A 41 10.15 12.22 -20.71
N ILE A 42 10.11 10.91 -20.85
CA ILE A 42 9.69 9.99 -19.78
C ILE A 42 10.64 10.10 -18.58
N LYS A 43 11.95 10.04 -18.80
CA LYS A 43 12.96 10.25 -17.74
C LYS A 43 12.72 11.55 -16.96
N LYS A 44 12.47 12.64 -17.65
CA LYS A 44 12.23 13.95 -17.04
C LYS A 44 10.92 13.99 -16.23
N VAL A 45 9.84 13.40 -16.75
CA VAL A 45 8.50 13.43 -16.13
C VAL A 45 8.39 12.46 -14.97
N ILE A 46 8.76 11.20 -15.20
CA ILE A 46 8.67 10.17 -14.18
C ILE A 46 9.78 10.32 -13.13
N GLY A 47 10.94 10.85 -13.53
CA GLY A 47 12.12 10.98 -12.68
C GLY A 47 12.87 9.67 -12.49
N LEU A 48 12.71 8.71 -13.41
CA LEU A 48 13.32 7.39 -13.34
C LEU A 48 14.68 7.36 -14.01
N GLN A 49 15.66 6.71 -13.37
CA GLN A 49 16.92 6.32 -13.97
C GLN A 49 17.08 4.82 -13.99
N THR A 50 16.87 4.19 -12.85
CA THR A 50 16.95 2.73 -12.69
C THR A 50 15.74 2.21 -11.94
N ARG A 51 15.43 0.92 -12.14
CA ARG A 51 14.46 0.22 -11.32
C ARG A 51 14.95 -1.20 -11.01
N HIS A 52 14.47 -1.73 -9.90
CA HIS A 52 14.75 -3.11 -9.49
C HIS A 52 13.55 -3.98 -9.81
N ILE A 53 13.77 -5.13 -10.45
CA ILE A 53 12.73 -6.09 -10.80
C ILE A 53 13.09 -7.51 -10.35
N ALA A 54 12.09 -8.23 -9.86
CA ALA A 54 12.27 -9.61 -9.41
C ALA A 54 12.42 -10.56 -10.63
N GLU A 55 13.39 -11.46 -10.55
CA GLU A 55 13.47 -12.60 -11.46
C GLU A 55 12.29 -13.55 -11.23
N LYS A 56 12.04 -14.47 -12.18
CA LYS A 56 10.85 -15.34 -12.14
C LYS A 56 10.71 -16.13 -10.83
N HIS A 57 11.83 -16.57 -10.26
CA HIS A 57 11.85 -17.41 -9.07
C HIS A 57 11.77 -16.61 -7.75
N ILE A 58 12.02 -15.31 -7.76
CA ILE A 58 11.98 -14.45 -6.57
C ILE A 58 10.55 -13.91 -6.39
N THR A 59 9.91 -14.22 -5.27
CA THR A 59 8.55 -13.76 -4.93
C THR A 59 8.57 -12.60 -3.95
N ALA A 60 7.41 -11.99 -3.73
CA ALA A 60 7.29 -10.95 -2.70
C ALA A 60 7.54 -11.53 -1.29
N SER A 61 7.17 -12.78 -1.04
CA SER A 61 7.45 -13.42 0.25
C SER A 61 8.94 -13.71 0.46
N ASP A 62 9.71 -14.05 -0.59
CA ASP A 62 11.17 -14.22 -0.45
C ASP A 62 11.86 -12.92 -0.02
N LEU A 63 11.50 -11.81 -0.68
CA LEU A 63 11.97 -10.47 -0.30
C LEU A 63 11.53 -10.12 1.12
N GLY A 64 10.27 -10.44 1.47
CA GLY A 64 9.69 -10.20 2.78
C GLY A 64 10.36 -11.01 3.88
N LEU A 65 10.71 -12.27 3.61
CA LEU A 65 11.46 -13.14 4.52
C LEU A 65 12.81 -12.52 4.88
N GLN A 66 13.55 -12.07 3.87
CA GLN A 66 14.86 -11.45 4.11
C GLN A 66 14.72 -10.10 4.82
N ALA A 67 13.76 -9.24 4.41
CA ALA A 67 13.52 -7.96 5.07
C ALA A 67 13.17 -8.14 6.56
N ALA A 68 12.29 -9.08 6.88
CA ALA A 68 11.89 -9.41 8.24
C ALA A 68 13.04 -9.97 9.06
N THR A 69 13.82 -10.89 8.50
CA THR A 69 14.98 -11.50 9.16
C THR A 69 16.01 -10.41 9.53
N ARG A 70 16.40 -9.58 8.56
CA ARG A 70 17.34 -8.47 8.79
C ARG A 70 16.82 -7.45 9.80
N LEU A 71 15.52 -7.16 9.78
CA LEU A 71 14.92 -6.25 10.76
C LEU A 71 14.99 -6.82 12.17
N LEU A 72 14.54 -8.06 12.38
CA LEU A 72 14.54 -8.71 13.69
C LEU A 72 15.95 -8.83 14.26
N GLU A 73 16.95 -9.21 13.43
CA GLU A 73 18.36 -9.23 13.79
C GLU A 73 18.87 -7.85 14.21
N SER A 74 18.59 -6.79 13.43
CA SER A 74 19.04 -5.43 13.71
C SER A 74 18.46 -4.85 14.99
N LEU A 75 17.27 -5.31 15.37
CA LEU A 75 16.56 -4.91 16.59
C LEU A 75 16.80 -5.86 17.77
N GLU A 76 17.53 -6.96 17.56
CA GLU A 76 17.78 -8.01 18.56
C GLU A 76 16.46 -8.55 19.15
N VAL A 77 15.47 -8.81 18.29
CA VAL A 77 14.12 -9.26 18.68
C VAL A 77 13.99 -10.76 18.48
N GLU A 78 13.62 -11.45 19.55
CA GLU A 78 13.32 -12.88 19.54
C GLU A 78 12.08 -13.18 18.71
N ARG A 79 12.15 -14.19 17.82
CA ARG A 79 11.08 -14.57 16.89
C ARG A 79 9.82 -15.01 17.61
N ASP A 80 9.96 -15.76 18.71
CA ASP A 80 8.83 -16.24 19.52
C ASP A 80 8.05 -15.12 20.22
N SER A 81 8.60 -13.89 20.24
CA SER A 81 7.95 -12.72 20.83
C SER A 81 7.00 -11.98 19.86
N ILE A 82 6.92 -12.42 18.61
CA ILE A 82 6.03 -11.82 17.60
C ILE A 82 4.62 -12.42 17.76
N ASP A 83 3.65 -11.58 18.14
CA ASP A 83 2.27 -11.99 18.37
C ASP A 83 1.42 -11.97 17.09
N ALA A 84 1.78 -11.10 16.12
CA ALA A 84 1.10 -11.05 14.84
C ALA A 84 2.04 -10.73 13.68
N LEU A 85 1.80 -11.36 12.53
CA LEU A 85 2.43 -11.10 11.24
C LEU A 85 1.34 -10.70 10.24
N ILE A 86 1.48 -9.51 9.67
CA ILE A 86 0.59 -8.99 8.62
C ILE A 86 1.40 -8.85 7.35
N PHE A 87 0.95 -9.45 6.25
CA PHE A 87 1.56 -9.24 4.95
C PHE A 87 0.61 -8.48 4.01
N VAL A 88 0.98 -7.27 3.64
CA VAL A 88 0.24 -6.44 2.69
C VAL A 88 0.84 -6.62 1.32
N THR A 89 0.12 -7.30 0.42
CA THR A 89 0.59 -7.58 -0.93
C THR A 89 -0.55 -7.75 -1.92
N GLN A 90 -0.31 -7.39 -3.19
CA GLN A 90 -1.15 -7.68 -4.36
C GLN A 90 -0.57 -8.82 -5.22
N SER A 91 0.63 -9.28 -4.87
CA SER A 91 1.35 -10.36 -5.55
C SER A 91 1.61 -11.54 -4.61
N PRO A 92 0.54 -12.16 -4.04
CA PRO A 92 0.69 -13.29 -3.13
C PRO A 92 1.30 -14.49 -3.87
N ASP A 93 2.01 -15.35 -3.15
CA ASP A 93 2.61 -16.56 -3.72
C ASP A 93 1.55 -17.54 -4.21
N TYR A 94 0.43 -17.61 -3.47
CA TYR A 94 -0.69 -18.52 -3.71
C TYR A 94 -2.02 -17.81 -3.46
N PHE A 95 -3.09 -18.27 -4.12
CA PHE A 95 -4.45 -17.88 -3.72
C PHE A 95 -4.84 -18.39 -2.33
N CYS A 96 -4.30 -19.54 -1.95
CA CYS A 96 -4.51 -20.21 -0.67
C CYS A 96 -3.34 -21.19 -0.45
N PRO A 97 -2.70 -21.18 0.71
CA PRO A 97 -2.98 -20.33 1.88
C PRO A 97 -2.53 -18.87 1.71
N ALA A 98 -2.83 -18.02 2.70
CA ALA A 98 -2.26 -16.67 2.79
C ALA A 98 -0.73 -16.75 2.86
N SER A 99 -0.05 -15.82 2.15
CA SER A 99 1.42 -15.78 2.13
C SER A 99 2.02 -15.47 3.51
N ALA A 100 1.27 -14.78 4.38
CA ALA A 100 1.66 -14.57 5.77
C ALA A 100 1.80 -15.88 6.56
N CYS A 101 0.96 -16.90 6.28
CA CYS A 101 1.09 -18.21 6.91
C CYS A 101 2.37 -18.92 6.46
N TYR A 102 2.73 -18.80 5.17
CA TYR A 102 4.00 -19.31 4.66
C TYR A 102 5.18 -18.61 5.33
N LEU A 103 5.15 -17.28 5.41
CA LEU A 103 6.19 -16.47 6.06
C LEU A 103 6.33 -16.78 7.54
N GLN A 104 5.21 -16.99 8.27
CA GLN A 104 5.21 -17.37 9.67
C GLN A 104 6.03 -18.65 9.89
N GLY A 105 5.79 -19.69 9.07
CA GLY A 105 6.54 -20.94 9.11
C GLY A 105 8.01 -20.77 8.73
N LYS A 106 8.33 -20.01 7.68
CA LYS A 106 9.70 -19.76 7.21
C LYS A 106 10.52 -18.95 8.21
N LEU A 107 9.92 -17.96 8.85
CA LEU A 107 10.56 -17.17 9.91
C LEU A 107 10.71 -17.96 11.22
N GLY A 108 10.03 -19.10 11.37
CA GLY A 108 10.01 -19.86 12.62
C GLY A 108 9.34 -19.10 13.77
N LEU A 109 8.27 -18.36 13.48
CA LEU A 109 7.49 -17.66 14.51
C LEU A 109 6.61 -18.67 15.27
N SER A 110 6.18 -18.31 16.47
CA SER A 110 5.28 -19.13 17.30
C SER A 110 4.02 -19.55 16.54
N GLN A 111 3.51 -20.76 16.80
CA GLN A 111 2.21 -21.22 16.29
C GLN A 111 1.02 -20.39 16.80
N SER A 112 1.20 -19.65 17.90
CA SER A 112 0.22 -18.68 18.41
C SER A 112 0.27 -17.34 17.69
N CYS A 113 1.23 -17.11 16.79
CA CYS A 113 1.33 -15.87 16.01
C CYS A 113 0.15 -15.77 15.02
N LEU A 114 -0.66 -14.73 15.16
CA LEU A 114 -1.76 -14.42 14.23
C LEU A 114 -1.15 -14.00 12.88
N SER A 115 -1.46 -14.75 11.80
CA SER A 115 -0.87 -14.49 10.48
C SER A 115 -1.93 -14.37 9.39
N PHE A 116 -1.94 -13.26 8.65
CA PHE A 116 -2.91 -13.01 7.57
C PHE A 116 -2.41 -11.99 6.57
N ASP A 117 -2.98 -12.07 5.34
CA ASP A 117 -2.70 -11.12 4.27
C ASP A 117 -3.74 -9.99 4.22
N ILE A 118 -3.29 -8.83 3.73
CA ILE A 118 -4.15 -7.70 3.35
C ILE A 118 -3.89 -7.42 1.87
N ASN A 119 -4.95 -7.53 1.05
CA ASN A 119 -4.87 -7.10 -0.34
C ASN A 119 -5.23 -5.62 -0.45
N GLN A 120 -4.20 -4.76 -0.31
CA GLN A 120 -4.32 -3.32 -0.47
C GLN A 120 -3.10 -2.81 -1.22
N ALA A 121 -3.34 -2.01 -2.25
CA ALA A 121 -2.31 -1.51 -3.17
C ALA A 121 -1.34 -0.51 -2.54
N CYS A 122 -1.00 0.53 -3.28
CA CYS A 122 -0.06 1.57 -2.89
C CYS A 122 -0.43 2.31 -1.59
N ALA A 123 -1.71 2.30 -1.17
CA ALA A 123 -2.13 2.77 0.15
C ALA A 123 -1.90 1.71 1.27
N GLY A 124 -1.47 0.51 0.90
CA GLY A 124 -1.42 -0.66 1.76
C GLY A 124 -0.57 -0.50 3.01
N TYR A 125 0.55 0.23 2.93
CA TYR A 125 1.36 0.49 4.12
C TYR A 125 0.55 1.19 5.24
N LEU A 126 -0.28 2.17 4.88
CA LEU A 126 -1.10 2.90 5.85
C LEU A 126 -2.23 2.04 6.42
N TYR A 127 -2.83 1.17 5.59
CA TYR A 127 -3.82 0.21 6.05
C TYR A 127 -3.20 -0.85 6.97
N GLY A 128 -2.04 -1.39 6.59
CA GLY A 128 -1.29 -2.33 7.42
C GLY A 128 -0.85 -1.71 8.75
N LEU A 129 -0.30 -0.48 8.72
CA LEU A 129 0.04 0.27 9.94
C LEU A 129 -1.18 0.48 10.84
N TYR A 130 -2.33 0.87 10.25
CA TYR A 130 -3.56 1.05 11.01
C TYR A 130 -3.97 -0.24 11.75
N VAL A 131 -3.93 -1.38 11.07
CA VAL A 131 -4.28 -2.67 11.69
C VAL A 131 -3.25 -3.06 12.76
N ALA A 132 -1.95 -2.88 12.48
CA ALA A 132 -0.88 -3.17 13.43
C ALA A 132 -0.98 -2.31 14.69
N HIS A 133 -1.21 -0.99 14.53
CA HIS A 133 -1.47 -0.10 15.66
C HIS A 133 -2.73 -0.51 16.43
N SER A 134 -3.80 -0.93 15.76
CA SER A 134 -5.04 -1.37 16.41
C SER A 134 -4.80 -2.61 17.29
N LEU A 135 -4.04 -3.59 16.82
CA LEU A 135 -3.70 -4.80 17.58
C LEU A 135 -2.84 -4.47 18.82
N CYS A 136 -1.86 -3.59 18.66
CA CYS A 136 -1.02 -3.15 19.79
C CYS A 136 -1.80 -2.30 20.79
N ASP A 137 -2.58 -1.31 20.32
CA ASP A 137 -3.28 -0.34 21.20
C ASP A 137 -4.40 -1.01 21.99
N SER A 138 -5.12 -1.99 21.39
CA SER A 138 -6.12 -2.81 22.10
C SER A 138 -5.52 -3.76 23.12
N GLY A 139 -4.21 -4.04 23.06
CA GLY A 139 -3.54 -5.03 23.89
C GLY A 139 -3.70 -6.47 23.40
N SER A 140 -4.21 -6.67 22.18
CA SER A 140 -4.31 -7.99 21.55
C SER A 140 -2.96 -8.54 21.13
N ALA A 141 -1.98 -7.65 20.83
CA ALA A 141 -0.61 -8.00 20.52
C ALA A 141 0.36 -7.06 21.23
N ASN A 142 1.52 -7.56 21.66
CA ASN A 142 2.62 -6.74 22.16
C ASN A 142 3.57 -6.38 21.03
N ARG A 143 3.77 -7.29 20.06
CA ARG A 143 4.63 -7.10 18.89
C ARG A 143 3.93 -7.52 17.62
N VAL A 144 3.90 -6.63 16.64
CA VAL A 144 3.35 -6.88 15.30
C VAL A 144 4.44 -6.67 14.26
N LEU A 145 4.71 -7.70 13.48
CA LEU A 145 5.56 -7.64 12.30
C LEU A 145 4.70 -7.36 11.08
N LEU A 146 4.80 -6.15 10.55
CA LEU A 146 4.13 -5.72 9.32
C LEU A 146 5.10 -5.84 8.15
N ILE A 147 4.77 -6.68 7.18
CA ILE A 147 5.49 -6.80 5.91
C ILE A 147 4.62 -6.18 4.83
N VAL A 148 5.21 -5.37 3.93
CA VAL A 148 4.48 -4.73 2.83
C VAL A 148 5.33 -4.69 1.59
N GLY A 149 4.76 -5.09 0.46
CA GLY A 149 5.42 -4.99 -0.84
C GLY A 149 4.94 -6.01 -1.86
N ASP A 150 5.49 -5.86 -3.05
CA ASP A 150 5.01 -6.52 -4.23
C ASP A 150 6.14 -6.88 -5.21
N THR A 151 5.86 -7.84 -6.08
CA THR A 151 6.58 -8.11 -7.32
C THR A 151 5.67 -7.82 -8.52
N LEU A 152 5.17 -6.55 -8.58
CA LEU A 152 4.19 -6.13 -9.59
C LEU A 152 4.74 -6.10 -11.01
N SER A 153 6.06 -6.03 -11.21
CA SER A 153 6.69 -6.14 -12.52
C SER A 153 6.27 -7.41 -13.27
N LYS A 154 5.89 -8.48 -12.54
CA LYS A 154 5.42 -9.75 -13.09
C LYS A 154 4.04 -9.70 -13.74
N PHE A 155 3.25 -8.68 -13.38
CA PHE A 155 1.90 -8.46 -13.90
C PHE A 155 1.84 -7.29 -14.90
N VAL A 156 2.98 -6.73 -15.27
CA VAL A 156 3.06 -5.66 -16.27
C VAL A 156 3.55 -6.24 -17.59
N ASN A 157 2.87 -5.90 -18.68
CA ASN A 157 3.37 -6.25 -20.00
C ASN A 157 4.74 -5.57 -20.24
N PRO A 158 5.80 -6.33 -20.51
CA PRO A 158 7.15 -5.76 -20.66
C PRO A 158 7.31 -4.80 -21.85
N LEU A 159 6.35 -4.82 -22.82
CA LEU A 159 6.31 -3.92 -23.96
C LEU A 159 5.41 -2.69 -23.73
N ASP A 160 4.78 -2.57 -22.58
CA ASP A 160 3.98 -1.39 -22.24
C ASP A 160 4.88 -0.21 -21.89
N SER A 161 5.05 0.72 -22.83
CA SER A 161 5.92 1.88 -22.70
C SER A 161 5.50 2.86 -21.58
N ASN A 162 4.27 2.74 -21.07
CA ASN A 162 3.76 3.60 -20.00
C ASN A 162 3.98 2.98 -18.62
N LEU A 163 3.73 1.68 -18.46
CA LEU A 163 3.78 1.01 -17.17
C LEU A 163 5.10 0.30 -16.89
N ALA A 164 5.65 -0.44 -17.88
CA ALA A 164 6.84 -1.25 -17.64
C ALA A 164 8.03 -0.43 -17.14
N PRO A 165 8.33 0.77 -17.68
CA PRO A 165 9.44 1.56 -17.18
C PRO A 165 9.25 2.06 -15.75
N MET A 166 8.01 2.26 -15.29
CA MET A 166 7.74 2.81 -13.98
C MET A 166 7.82 1.79 -12.84
N MET A 167 7.43 0.54 -13.09
CA MET A 167 7.24 -0.45 -12.02
C MET A 167 8.56 -1.02 -11.54
N GLY A 168 8.78 -0.93 -10.23
CA GLY A 168 9.82 -1.63 -9.50
C GLY A 168 9.23 -2.57 -8.47
N ASP A 169 10.02 -3.52 -8.02
CA ASP A 169 9.66 -4.51 -7.02
C ASP A 169 10.44 -4.27 -5.72
N GLY A 170 9.81 -4.55 -4.60
CA GLY A 170 10.45 -4.42 -3.30
C GLY A 170 9.50 -4.70 -2.15
N VAL A 171 10.07 -5.07 -1.02
CA VAL A 171 9.32 -5.39 0.20
C VAL A 171 10.01 -4.79 1.41
N SER A 172 9.21 -4.25 2.33
CA SER A 172 9.67 -3.73 3.62
C SER A 172 9.05 -4.50 4.76
N ALA A 173 9.82 -4.70 5.81
CA ALA A 173 9.35 -5.14 7.12
C ALA A 173 9.37 -3.96 8.09
N THR A 174 8.34 -3.83 8.91
CA THR A 174 8.20 -2.83 9.98
C THR A 174 7.81 -3.53 11.27
N LEU A 175 8.51 -3.25 12.37
CA LEU A 175 8.16 -3.76 13.68
C LEU A 175 7.42 -2.69 14.50
N LEU A 176 6.24 -3.05 15.00
CA LEU A 176 5.50 -2.26 15.96
C LEU A 176 5.50 -2.96 17.32
N GLU A 177 5.56 -2.17 18.38
CA GLU A 177 5.44 -2.66 19.75
C GLU A 177 4.39 -1.86 20.53
N ARG A 178 3.74 -2.55 21.45
CA ARG A 178 2.92 -1.91 22.48
C ARG A 178 3.82 -1.16 23.44
N SER A 179 3.51 0.12 23.68
CA SER A 179 4.27 0.94 24.63
C SER A 179 4.01 0.50 26.07
N SER A 180 5.07 0.32 26.84
CA SER A 180 5.03 -0.14 28.24
C SER A 180 4.40 0.86 29.23
N ASN A 181 4.09 2.10 28.79
CA ASN A 181 3.53 3.16 29.65
C ASN A 181 2.01 3.07 29.87
N SER A 182 1.35 2.00 29.44
CA SER A 182 -0.08 1.79 29.73
C SER A 182 -0.24 1.19 31.14
N SER A 183 -0.22 2.05 32.17
CA SER A 183 -0.77 1.75 33.49
C SER A 183 -2.32 1.66 33.43
N LEU A 184 -2.86 0.92 32.48
CA LEU A 184 -4.22 0.40 32.59
C LEU A 184 -4.12 -0.86 33.42
N GLY A 185 -4.42 -0.68 34.72
CA GLY A 185 -4.52 -1.76 35.68
C GLY A 185 -5.44 -2.88 35.19
N HIS A 186 -4.88 -3.86 34.52
CA HIS A 186 -5.37 -5.21 34.69
C HIS A 186 -4.81 -5.66 36.02
N SER A 187 -5.53 -5.34 37.09
CA SER A 187 -5.42 -6.12 38.31
C SER A 187 -5.82 -7.55 37.92
N VAL A 188 -4.86 -8.33 37.49
CA VAL A 188 -4.93 -9.77 37.65
C VAL A 188 -5.07 -9.91 39.16
N LEU A 189 -6.28 -10.20 39.62
CA LEU A 189 -6.54 -10.68 40.97
C LEU A 189 -5.67 -11.94 41.13
N SER A 190 -4.44 -11.73 41.57
CA SER A 190 -3.66 -12.77 42.17
C SER A 190 -4.31 -13.00 43.54
N ASP A 191 -5.35 -13.82 43.59
CA ASP A 191 -5.78 -14.43 44.82
C ASP A 191 -4.65 -15.32 45.34
N LYS A 192 -3.75 -14.68 46.07
CA LYS A 192 -2.91 -15.37 47.04
C LYS A 192 -3.69 -15.38 48.34
N SER A 193 -4.53 -16.40 48.53
CA SER A 193 -4.72 -17.00 49.86
C SER A 193 -5.76 -18.12 49.81
N GLY A 194 -5.32 -19.31 50.09
CA GLY A 194 -6.04 -20.19 50.99
C GLY A 194 -7.00 -21.18 50.39
N SER A 195 -6.59 -22.43 50.58
CA SER A 195 -7.38 -23.66 50.70
C SER A 195 -7.90 -24.31 49.42
N ALA A 196 -7.22 -25.40 49.12
CA ALA A 196 -7.71 -26.44 48.23
C ALA A 196 -9.09 -26.93 48.69
N SER A 197 -10.12 -26.66 47.89
CA SER A 197 -11.34 -27.44 47.88
C SER A 197 -11.51 -28.03 46.48
N SER A 198 -11.26 -29.30 46.41
CA SER A 198 -11.47 -30.14 45.24
C SER A 198 -12.94 -30.12 44.82
N PHE A 199 -13.25 -29.39 43.73
CA PHE A 199 -14.55 -29.55 43.06
C PHE A 199 -14.43 -30.69 42.05
N SER A 200 -14.82 -31.90 42.51
CA SER A 200 -15.01 -33.06 41.67
C SER A 200 -16.29 -32.87 40.83
N LEU A 201 -16.14 -32.55 39.56
CA LEU A 201 -17.27 -32.67 38.63
C LEU A 201 -17.49 -34.14 38.30
N ARG A 202 -18.44 -34.75 38.99
CA ARG A 202 -18.99 -36.06 38.60
C ARG A 202 -19.73 -35.89 37.26
N ARG A 203 -19.13 -36.41 36.21
CA ARG A 203 -19.80 -36.68 34.94
C ARG A 203 -20.70 -37.93 35.19
N THR A 204 -21.98 -37.75 35.28
CA THR A 204 -22.97 -38.82 35.10
C THR A 204 -23.08 -39.10 33.62
N LEU A 205 -22.41 -40.14 33.17
CA LEU A 205 -22.66 -40.76 31.88
C LEU A 205 -23.79 -41.78 32.11
N SER A 206 -25.00 -41.52 31.62
CA SER A 206 -26.01 -42.54 31.41
C SER A 206 -25.71 -43.22 30.07
N ALA A 207 -25.35 -44.46 30.15
CA ALA A 207 -25.23 -45.35 29.00
C ALA A 207 -26.62 -45.73 28.49
N SER A 208 -26.88 -45.54 27.21
CA SER A 208 -27.86 -46.34 26.49
C SER A 208 -27.59 -46.31 24.99
N HIS A 209 -27.47 -47.53 24.47
CA HIS A 209 -27.61 -47.98 23.09
C HIS A 209 -26.47 -47.76 22.10
N SER A 210 -25.69 -48.84 22.02
CA SER A 210 -24.97 -49.27 20.83
C SER A 210 -25.96 -49.70 19.74
N GLN A 211 -25.87 -49.13 18.56
CA GLN A 211 -26.28 -49.82 17.32
C GLN A 211 -25.21 -49.55 16.27
N ASP A 212 -24.70 -50.67 15.77
CA ASP A 212 -23.77 -50.79 14.65
C ASP A 212 -24.34 -50.16 13.39
N LEU A 213 -23.56 -49.31 12.72
CA LEU A 213 -23.77 -48.98 11.33
C LEU A 213 -22.51 -49.30 10.56
N HIS A 214 -22.59 -50.35 9.77
CA HIS A 214 -21.69 -50.80 8.75
C HIS A 214 -21.37 -49.68 7.74
N ASN A 215 -20.13 -49.62 7.38
CA ASN A 215 -19.54 -48.90 6.27
C ASN A 215 -19.95 -49.58 4.95
N PRO A 216 -20.44 -48.86 3.93
CA PRO A 216 -20.39 -49.34 2.56
C PRO A 216 -19.36 -48.62 1.71
N ASP A 217 -18.56 -49.44 1.05
CA ASP A 217 -17.59 -49.15 -0.01
C ASP A 217 -18.10 -48.16 -1.04
N PHE A 218 -17.27 -47.14 -1.36
CA PHE A 218 -17.42 -46.33 -2.56
C PHE A 218 -16.63 -46.97 -3.70
N SER A 219 -17.31 -47.78 -4.51
CA SER A 219 -16.82 -48.20 -5.83
C SER A 219 -17.30 -47.22 -6.90
N SER A 220 -16.33 -46.86 -7.74
CA SER A 220 -16.44 -46.11 -8.97
C SER A 220 -17.69 -46.35 -9.83
N GLN A 221 -18.46 -45.32 -10.15
CA GLN A 221 -19.34 -45.28 -11.31
C GLN A 221 -19.05 -44.11 -12.19
N SER A 222 -18.65 -44.44 -13.41
CA SER A 222 -18.52 -43.57 -14.57
C SER A 222 -19.89 -43.01 -14.99
N LEU A 223 -20.03 -41.71 -15.10
CA LEU A 223 -21.19 -41.04 -15.68
C LEU A 223 -20.87 -40.71 -17.13
N GLU A 224 -21.53 -41.45 -18.03
CA GLU A 224 -21.61 -41.16 -19.49
C GLU A 224 -22.44 -39.89 -19.72
N CYS A 225 -21.90 -39.01 -20.55
CA CYS A 225 -22.63 -37.88 -21.11
C CYS A 225 -23.64 -38.39 -22.17
N ARG A 226 -24.90 -38.00 -22.02
CA ARG A 226 -25.90 -38.11 -23.10
C ARG A 226 -26.01 -36.78 -23.82
N ASP A 227 -25.71 -36.82 -25.12
CA ASP A 227 -26.05 -35.80 -26.09
C ASP A 227 -27.58 -35.67 -26.23
N SER A 228 -28.05 -34.42 -26.24
CA SER A 228 -29.35 -34.12 -26.81
C SER A 228 -29.22 -32.86 -27.70
N SER A 229 -29.31 -33.12 -28.97
CA SER A 229 -29.38 -32.17 -30.06
C SER A 229 -30.73 -31.43 -30.14
N ASP A 230 -30.69 -30.30 -30.82
CA ASP A 230 -31.73 -29.56 -31.55
C ASP A 230 -32.74 -28.70 -30.78
N THR A 231 -32.55 -27.38 -30.94
CA THR A 231 -33.61 -26.54 -31.58
C THR A 231 -33.05 -25.20 -32.02
N GLU A 232 -33.11 -24.97 -33.33
CA GLU A 232 -32.92 -23.65 -33.97
C GLU A 232 -34.05 -22.69 -33.57
N SER A 233 -33.72 -21.44 -33.28
CA SER A 233 -34.65 -20.33 -33.47
C SER A 233 -33.90 -19.11 -33.99
N GLN A 234 -34.31 -18.69 -35.17
CA GLN A 234 -33.95 -17.46 -35.86
C GLN A 234 -34.35 -16.24 -35.04
N ALA A 235 -33.47 -15.26 -34.96
CA ALA A 235 -33.84 -13.89 -34.63
C ALA A 235 -32.91 -12.89 -35.32
N ASP A 236 -33.47 -12.27 -36.26
CA ASP A 236 -33.51 -10.90 -36.78
C ASP A 236 -32.26 -10.01 -36.60
N SER A 237 -31.75 -9.66 -37.79
CA SER A 237 -30.66 -8.72 -38.03
C SER A 237 -31.18 -7.29 -38.08
N THR A 238 -30.84 -6.47 -37.08
CA THR A 238 -30.89 -5.02 -37.23
C THR A 238 -29.47 -4.44 -37.20
N LYS A 239 -29.15 -3.84 -38.35
CA LYS A 239 -27.95 -3.04 -38.59
C LYS A 239 -27.85 -1.88 -37.57
N LEU A 240 -26.72 -1.78 -36.89
CA LEU A 240 -26.26 -0.55 -36.25
C LEU A 240 -24.92 -0.15 -36.87
N GLU A 241 -24.92 1.03 -37.45
CA GLU A 241 -23.81 1.65 -38.15
C GLU A 241 -22.63 1.87 -37.19
N SER A 242 -21.46 1.47 -37.63
CA SER A 242 -20.18 1.69 -36.96
C SER A 242 -19.75 3.15 -37.13
N SER A 243 -19.74 3.93 -36.03
CA SER A 243 -18.98 5.17 -35.98
C SER A 243 -17.57 4.84 -35.50
N ASN A 244 -16.62 5.05 -36.38
CA ASN A 244 -15.16 5.01 -36.10
C ASN A 244 -14.77 6.10 -35.12
N THR A 245 -14.47 5.72 -33.88
CA THR A 245 -13.68 6.50 -32.93
C THR A 245 -12.64 5.56 -32.32
N THR A 246 -11.60 5.33 -33.08
CA THR A 246 -10.40 4.60 -32.65
C THR A 246 -9.21 5.54 -32.66
N ASN A 247 -8.39 5.45 -31.62
CA ASN A 247 -7.03 6.02 -31.47
C ASN A 247 -6.83 7.35 -30.73
N ALA A 248 -7.69 7.75 -29.80
CA ALA A 248 -7.39 8.94 -28.98
C ALA A 248 -6.86 8.66 -27.55
N ALA A 249 -7.03 7.43 -27.02
CA ALA A 249 -6.76 7.17 -25.60
C ALA A 249 -5.29 6.83 -25.28
N ALA A 250 -4.54 6.27 -26.20
CA ALA A 250 -3.12 5.93 -26.00
C ALA A 250 -2.21 7.14 -26.21
N GLU A 251 -2.61 8.05 -27.08
CA GLU A 251 -1.91 9.35 -27.28
C GLU A 251 -2.25 10.36 -26.16
N GLY A 252 -3.39 10.21 -25.49
CA GLY A 252 -3.85 11.13 -24.45
C GLY A 252 -2.93 11.21 -23.23
N PHE A 253 -2.37 10.12 -22.76
CA PHE A 253 -1.47 10.16 -21.58
C PHE A 253 -0.17 10.91 -21.85
N LEU A 254 0.38 10.83 -23.08
CA LEU A 254 1.58 11.55 -23.47
C LEU A 254 1.28 12.91 -24.10
N SER A 255 0.10 13.11 -24.72
CA SER A 255 -0.30 14.39 -25.30
C SER A 255 -0.73 15.41 -24.25
N ASP A 256 -1.37 14.99 -23.16
CA ASP A 256 -1.73 15.88 -22.06
C ASP A 256 -0.49 16.43 -21.34
N PHE A 257 0.63 15.69 -21.32
CA PHE A 257 1.90 16.22 -20.84
C PHE A 257 2.60 17.18 -21.81
N SER A 258 2.23 17.20 -23.11
CA SER A 258 2.85 18.11 -24.09
C SER A 258 2.31 19.54 -24.03
N GLY A 259 1.13 19.76 -23.48
CA GLY A 259 0.48 21.07 -23.36
C GLY A 259 1.03 21.96 -22.24
N PHE A 260 1.79 21.42 -21.29
CA PHE A 260 2.24 22.16 -20.11
C PHE A 260 3.71 22.65 -20.12
N GLY A 261 4.39 22.49 -21.21
CA GLY A 261 5.80 22.84 -21.32
C GLY A 261 6.15 23.80 -22.46
N ALA A 262 5.60 24.97 -22.55
CA ALA A 262 6.10 26.20 -23.18
C ALA A 262 4.96 27.02 -23.75
N LYS A 263 4.27 27.80 -22.91
CA LYS A 263 3.81 29.18 -23.21
C LYS A 263 2.92 29.64 -22.03
N GLY A 264 3.35 30.75 -21.41
CA GLY A 264 2.42 31.62 -20.71
C GLY A 264 2.40 31.48 -19.19
N GLU A 265 3.30 32.12 -18.52
CA GLU A 265 2.99 32.85 -17.30
C GLU A 265 1.81 33.78 -17.64
N GLY A 266 0.64 33.48 -17.14
CA GLY A 266 -0.50 34.37 -17.28
C GLY A 266 -1.77 33.66 -17.66
N SER A 267 -2.70 33.64 -16.71
CA SER A 267 -4.14 33.40 -16.93
C SER A 267 -4.69 32.00 -16.64
N LEU A 268 -4.53 31.52 -15.41
CA LEU A 268 -5.50 30.58 -14.79
C LEU A 268 -5.67 30.81 -13.27
N LEU A 269 -5.27 31.98 -12.76
CA LEU A 269 -5.48 32.37 -11.33
C LEU A 269 -6.61 33.39 -11.12
N ASN A 270 -7.44 33.69 -12.12
CA ASN A 270 -8.40 34.80 -12.03
C ASN A 270 -9.89 34.42 -11.96
N ALA A 271 -10.25 33.20 -11.60
CA ALA A 271 -11.68 32.86 -11.42
C ALA A 271 -12.10 32.62 -9.95
N ASN A 272 -11.17 32.34 -9.05
CA ASN A 272 -11.51 32.10 -7.62
C ASN A 272 -11.10 33.24 -6.67
N ASP A 273 -10.26 34.18 -7.09
CA ASP A 273 -9.86 35.28 -6.20
C ASP A 273 -10.85 36.44 -6.14
N ARG A 274 -11.87 36.49 -7.02
CA ARG A 274 -12.91 37.53 -6.98
C ARG A 274 -14.05 37.28 -5.99
N ALA A 275 -14.19 36.06 -5.47
CA ALA A 275 -15.24 35.74 -4.51
C ALA A 275 -14.82 35.94 -3.03
N LEU A 276 -13.51 36.16 -2.76
CA LEU A 276 -13.01 36.33 -1.38
C LEU A 276 -12.59 37.76 -1.02
N SER A 277 -12.65 38.72 -1.95
CA SER A 277 -12.22 40.11 -1.70
C SER A 277 -13.36 41.07 -1.33
N GLU A 278 -14.62 40.69 -1.35
CA GLU A 278 -15.74 41.60 -1.06
C GLU A 278 -16.42 41.40 0.33
N GLN A 279 -15.88 40.53 1.22
CA GLN A 279 -16.41 40.36 2.58
C GLN A 279 -15.45 40.76 3.72
N SER A 280 -14.39 41.50 3.44
CA SER A 280 -13.47 42.00 4.47
C SER A 280 -13.43 43.53 4.56
N ALA A 281 -14.56 44.14 4.77
CA ALA A 281 -14.62 45.53 5.22
C ALA A 281 -15.81 45.79 6.13
N LYS A 282 -15.77 45.32 7.38
CA LYS A 282 -16.44 45.94 8.50
C LYS A 282 -15.91 45.46 9.84
N SER A 283 -15.38 46.46 10.57
CA SER A 283 -15.33 46.56 12.02
C SER A 283 -14.30 45.75 12.80
N THR A 284 -13.21 46.36 12.95
CA THR A 284 -12.25 46.48 14.06
C THR A 284 -12.88 46.39 15.46
N THR A 285 -12.49 45.43 16.27
CA THR A 285 -12.13 45.64 17.67
C THR A 285 -11.07 44.65 18.08
N CYS A 286 -9.93 45.19 18.43
CA CYS A 286 -8.72 44.47 18.85
C CYS A 286 -8.96 43.84 20.21
N ALA A 287 -9.39 42.59 20.27
CA ALA A 287 -9.33 41.76 21.46
C ALA A 287 -7.95 41.06 21.48
N LYS A 288 -7.10 41.46 22.37
CA LYS A 288 -5.84 40.78 22.68
C LYS A 288 -6.15 39.31 23.03
N HIS A 289 -6.04 38.42 22.06
CA HIS A 289 -6.03 36.97 22.33
C HIS A 289 -4.70 36.68 23.04
N GLN A 290 -4.77 36.55 24.37
CA GLN A 290 -3.72 35.86 25.12
C GLN A 290 -3.68 34.42 24.56
N SER A 291 -2.61 34.09 23.82
CA SER A 291 -2.30 32.74 23.40
C SER A 291 -2.18 31.87 24.66
N LYS A 292 -3.15 30.98 24.89
CA LYS A 292 -2.98 29.90 25.87
C LYS A 292 -1.67 29.19 25.55
N PRO A 293 -0.83 28.88 26.53
CA PRO A 293 0.40 28.14 26.28
C PRO A 293 0.01 26.82 25.59
N ALA A 294 0.54 26.60 24.40
CA ALA A 294 0.31 25.37 23.66
C ALA A 294 0.73 24.21 24.57
N LYS A 295 -0.21 23.34 24.91
CA LYS A 295 0.07 22.09 25.61
C LYS A 295 1.20 21.41 24.86
N LYS A 296 2.31 21.06 25.57
CA LYS A 296 3.37 20.23 25.01
C LYS A 296 2.70 19.04 24.30
N PRO A 297 3.06 18.71 23.04
CA PRO A 297 2.47 17.57 22.39
C PRO A 297 2.70 16.35 23.28
N THR A 298 1.62 15.69 23.65
CA THR A 298 1.68 14.42 24.39
C THR A 298 2.42 13.45 23.47
N GLN A 299 3.62 13.04 23.85
CA GLN A 299 4.42 12.04 23.18
C GLN A 299 3.56 10.80 22.94
N ASN A 300 3.71 10.17 21.78
CA ASN A 300 3.15 8.87 21.37
C ASN A 300 1.68 8.84 20.90
N LYS A 301 1.22 9.84 20.17
CA LYS A 301 -0.06 9.73 19.45
C LYS A 301 0.18 9.56 17.95
N HIS A 302 -0.48 8.53 17.38
CA HIS A 302 -0.48 8.28 15.96
C HIS A 302 -1.90 8.52 15.43
N TYR A 303 -2.03 9.32 14.38
CA TYR A 303 -3.30 9.72 13.81
C TYR A 303 -3.42 9.19 12.40
N PHE A 304 -4.59 8.65 12.06
CA PHE A 304 -4.87 8.06 10.76
C PHE A 304 -6.15 8.61 10.17
N GLU A 305 -6.16 8.79 8.85
CA GLU A 305 -7.34 9.01 8.03
C GLU A 305 -7.27 8.11 6.81
N LEU A 306 -8.20 7.15 6.69
CA LEU A 306 -8.28 6.19 5.60
C LEU A 306 -9.61 6.29 4.88
N GLY A 307 -9.62 6.01 3.58
CA GLY A 307 -10.82 6.00 2.77
C GLY A 307 -10.67 5.27 1.45
N SER A 308 -11.80 4.96 0.81
CA SER A 308 -11.85 4.30 -0.48
C SER A 308 -13.04 4.78 -1.31
N ASP A 309 -12.89 4.71 -2.64
CA ASP A 309 -13.94 4.94 -3.64
C ASP A 309 -14.00 3.76 -4.61
N GLY A 310 -14.83 2.78 -4.27
CA GLY A 310 -15.00 1.56 -5.07
C GLY A 310 -15.74 1.79 -6.39
N SER A 311 -16.35 2.95 -6.62
CA SER A 311 -16.99 3.26 -7.91
C SER A 311 -15.98 3.35 -9.06
N LYS A 312 -14.71 3.59 -8.74
CA LYS A 312 -13.59 3.75 -9.67
C LYS A 312 -12.65 2.56 -9.72
N PHE A 313 -13.07 1.37 -9.24
CA PHE A 313 -12.22 0.17 -9.13
C PHE A 313 -11.54 -0.23 -10.43
N HIS A 314 -12.16 0.05 -11.58
CA HIS A 314 -11.71 -0.33 -12.91
C HIS A 314 -10.55 0.53 -13.45
N GLN A 315 -10.22 1.64 -12.78
CA GLN A 315 -9.17 2.57 -13.26
C GLN A 315 -7.75 2.07 -12.99
N LEU A 316 -7.59 1.14 -12.04
CA LEU A 316 -6.31 0.48 -11.76
C LEU A 316 -6.61 -0.97 -11.33
N ILE A 317 -6.39 -1.93 -12.24
CA ILE A 317 -6.89 -3.31 -12.09
C ILE A 317 -6.04 -4.33 -12.86
N ILE A 318 -5.98 -5.56 -12.36
CA ILE A 318 -5.64 -6.76 -13.12
C ILE A 318 -6.95 -7.52 -13.33
N PRO A 319 -7.53 -7.54 -14.54
CA PRO A 319 -8.89 -8.05 -14.72
C PRO A 319 -9.03 -9.57 -14.56
N GLU A 320 -8.05 -10.34 -15.09
CA GLU A 320 -8.08 -11.81 -15.16
C GLU A 320 -7.20 -12.45 -14.09
N GLY A 321 -7.53 -13.66 -13.72
CA GLY A 321 -6.73 -14.50 -12.84
C GLY A 321 -7.37 -14.77 -11.47
N ALA A 322 -8.51 -14.11 -11.18
CA ALA A 322 -9.31 -14.35 -9.97
C ALA A 322 -10.70 -14.89 -10.30
N CYS A 323 -11.58 -15.04 -9.31
CA CYS A 323 -12.87 -15.72 -9.46
C CYS A 323 -13.85 -15.03 -10.41
N ARG A 324 -13.74 -13.72 -10.64
CA ARG A 324 -14.67 -13.01 -11.54
C ARG A 324 -14.37 -13.29 -13.00
N ILE A 325 -13.09 -13.37 -13.36
CA ILE A 325 -12.60 -13.74 -14.68
C ILE A 325 -11.51 -14.79 -14.49
N PRO A 326 -11.87 -16.08 -14.37
CA PRO A 326 -10.89 -17.14 -14.20
C PRO A 326 -10.03 -17.34 -15.45
N THR A 327 -8.77 -17.67 -15.28
CA THR A 327 -7.80 -17.91 -16.38
C THR A 327 -8.22 -19.02 -17.35
N LYS A 328 -9.18 -19.88 -16.97
CA LYS A 328 -9.66 -21.00 -17.79
C LYS A 328 -10.69 -20.59 -18.84
N GLU A 329 -11.27 -19.41 -18.73
CA GLU A 329 -12.27 -18.90 -19.68
C GLU A 329 -11.58 -18.11 -20.78
N ILE A 330 -11.83 -18.50 -22.05
CA ILE A 330 -11.43 -17.70 -23.21
C ILE A 330 -12.48 -16.60 -23.38
N ILE A 331 -12.23 -15.43 -22.83
CA ILE A 331 -13.12 -14.28 -22.98
C ILE A 331 -12.71 -13.54 -24.25
N THR A 332 -13.51 -13.70 -25.30
CA THR A 332 -13.29 -13.08 -26.61
C THR A 332 -13.72 -11.61 -26.68
N ASP A 333 -14.45 -11.08 -25.69
CA ASP A 333 -15.15 -9.80 -25.80
C ASP A 333 -14.75 -8.73 -24.75
N SER A 334 -13.52 -8.80 -24.26
CA SER A 334 -13.06 -7.90 -23.18
C SER A 334 -12.35 -6.64 -23.68
N LYS A 335 -12.95 -5.92 -24.63
CA LYS A 335 -12.40 -4.68 -25.20
C LYS A 335 -12.23 -3.53 -24.19
N ILE A 336 -12.87 -3.61 -23.03
CA ILE A 336 -12.92 -2.51 -22.04
C ILE A 336 -11.54 -2.19 -21.46
N TRP A 337 -10.66 -3.19 -21.31
CA TRP A 337 -9.31 -3.01 -20.74
C TRP A 337 -8.17 -3.26 -21.71
N GLN A 338 -8.49 -3.56 -22.98
CA GLN A 338 -7.50 -3.68 -24.06
C GLN A 338 -7.19 -2.30 -24.63
N THR A 339 -6.17 -1.64 -24.11
CA THR A 339 -5.73 -0.32 -24.58
C THR A 339 -4.64 -0.38 -25.64
N SER A 340 -4.06 -1.55 -25.91
CA SER A 340 -3.09 -1.78 -26.99
C SER A 340 -3.12 -3.23 -27.45
N GLU A 341 -2.64 -3.50 -28.67
CA GLU A 341 -2.51 -4.87 -29.23
C GLU A 341 -1.60 -5.78 -28.39
N THR A 342 -0.80 -5.22 -27.48
CA THR A 342 0.19 -5.94 -26.69
C THR A 342 -0.27 -6.29 -25.29
N ARG A 343 -1.33 -5.65 -24.76
CA ARG A 343 -1.82 -5.87 -23.39
C ARG A 343 -2.90 -6.95 -23.35
N SER A 344 -2.75 -7.90 -22.42
CA SER A 344 -3.76 -8.92 -22.11
C SER A 344 -4.55 -8.55 -20.84
N LEU A 345 -5.62 -9.28 -20.55
CA LEU A 345 -6.39 -9.11 -19.30
C LEU A 345 -5.62 -9.56 -18.04
N LYS A 346 -4.54 -10.32 -18.21
CA LYS A 346 -3.63 -10.72 -17.11
C LYS A 346 -2.67 -9.60 -16.73
N ASP A 347 -2.54 -8.59 -17.59
CA ASP A 347 -1.66 -7.49 -17.38
C ASP A 347 -2.33 -6.37 -16.56
N LEU A 348 -1.55 -5.71 -15.73
CA LEU A 348 -2.00 -4.54 -14.99
C LEU A 348 -2.44 -3.44 -15.95
N TYR A 349 -3.68 -2.99 -15.78
CA TYR A 349 -4.24 -1.82 -16.45
C TYR A 349 -4.23 -0.61 -15.51
N MET A 350 -3.86 0.54 -16.01
CA MET A 350 -3.94 1.82 -15.30
C MET A 350 -4.42 2.93 -16.24
N ASP A 351 -5.49 3.62 -15.85
CA ASP A 351 -5.86 4.91 -16.43
C ASP A 351 -5.03 6.01 -15.76
N GLY A 352 -3.93 6.40 -16.42
CA GLY A 352 -2.98 7.35 -15.84
C GLY A 352 -3.57 8.74 -15.59
N ALA A 353 -4.49 9.22 -16.45
CA ALA A 353 -5.12 10.52 -16.32
C ALA A 353 -6.07 10.56 -15.12
N GLU A 354 -6.90 9.55 -14.95
CA GLU A 354 -7.82 9.42 -13.82
C GLU A 354 -7.08 9.22 -12.49
N ILE A 355 -6.02 8.40 -12.48
CA ILE A 355 -5.17 8.21 -11.29
C ILE A 355 -4.46 9.51 -10.90
N PHE A 356 -3.95 10.27 -11.87
CA PHE A 356 -3.36 11.58 -11.61
C PHE A 356 -4.39 12.57 -11.07
N SER A 357 -5.56 12.68 -11.71
CA SER A 357 -6.67 13.54 -11.28
C SER A 357 -7.12 13.19 -9.86
N PHE A 358 -7.25 11.91 -9.55
CA PHE A 358 -7.54 11.42 -8.21
C PHE A 358 -6.49 11.85 -7.19
N ALA A 359 -5.21 11.64 -7.48
CA ALA A 359 -4.12 11.99 -6.59
C ALA A 359 -4.13 13.49 -6.23
N VAL A 360 -4.14 14.36 -7.25
CA VAL A 360 -4.04 15.82 -7.04
C VAL A 360 -5.30 16.44 -6.46
N SER A 361 -6.47 15.82 -6.63
CA SER A 361 -7.73 16.29 -6.04
C SER A 361 -7.98 15.79 -4.63
N THR A 362 -7.54 14.58 -4.31
CA THR A 362 -7.81 13.92 -3.03
C THR A 362 -6.82 14.35 -1.95
N TYR A 363 -5.52 14.42 -2.28
CA TYR A 363 -4.49 14.74 -1.28
C TYR A 363 -4.67 16.07 -0.56
N PRO A 364 -4.93 17.21 -1.22
CA PRO A 364 -5.07 18.47 -0.52
C PRO A 364 -6.19 18.45 0.53
N LYS A 365 -7.30 17.78 0.21
CA LYS A 365 -8.46 17.67 1.11
C LYS A 365 -8.18 16.78 2.30
N THR A 366 -7.61 15.59 2.05
CA THR A 366 -7.32 14.61 3.10
C THR A 366 -6.11 15.01 3.93
N PHE A 367 -5.14 15.71 3.35
CA PHE A 367 -4.02 16.31 4.08
C PHE A 367 -4.52 17.33 5.12
N GLN A 368 -5.36 18.28 4.70
CA GLN A 368 -5.93 19.23 5.66
C GLN A 368 -6.76 18.52 6.72
N GLY A 369 -7.55 17.51 6.30
CA GLY A 369 -8.36 16.70 7.20
C GLY A 369 -7.58 16.00 8.31
N ILE A 370 -6.39 15.44 8.00
CA ILE A 370 -5.55 14.78 9.01
C ILE A 370 -4.80 15.78 9.89
N ILE A 371 -4.32 16.90 9.33
CA ILE A 371 -3.66 17.97 10.10
C ILE A 371 -4.61 18.55 11.15
N ASP A 372 -5.86 18.86 10.74
CA ASP A 372 -6.90 19.37 11.66
C ASP A 372 -7.24 18.33 12.74
N TYR A 373 -7.38 17.06 12.35
CA TYR A 373 -7.69 15.97 13.27
C TYR A 373 -6.57 15.74 14.29
N ALA A 374 -5.33 15.77 13.85
CA ALA A 374 -4.15 15.64 14.70
C ALA A 374 -3.88 16.89 15.55
N GLN A 375 -4.59 18.01 15.28
CA GLN A 375 -4.32 19.31 15.87
C GLN A 375 -2.82 19.67 15.77
N CYS A 376 -2.24 19.37 14.63
CA CYS A 376 -0.82 19.50 14.36
C CYS A 376 -0.59 20.68 13.41
N ASP A 377 0.43 21.48 13.69
CA ASP A 377 0.92 22.45 12.72
C ASP A 377 1.80 21.73 11.69
N LYS A 378 1.57 21.95 10.39
CA LYS A 378 2.37 21.38 9.32
C LYS A 378 3.86 21.74 9.43
N ASP A 379 4.18 22.92 9.98
CA ASP A 379 5.56 23.39 10.15
C ASP A 379 6.33 22.56 11.20
N ARG A 380 5.61 21.87 12.11
CA ARG A 380 6.16 20.96 13.12
C ARG A 380 6.34 19.52 12.63
N ILE A 381 6.01 19.25 11.38
CA ILE A 381 6.29 17.97 10.74
C ILE A 381 7.71 18.03 10.19
N ASP A 382 8.52 17.04 10.54
CA ASP A 382 9.92 16.95 10.15
C ASP A 382 10.06 16.49 8.70
N TYR A 383 9.27 15.46 8.30
CA TYR A 383 9.24 14.91 6.94
C TYR A 383 7.83 14.54 6.50
N PHE A 384 7.60 14.65 5.17
CA PHE A 384 6.39 14.23 4.48
C PHE A 384 6.76 13.11 3.50
N PHE A 385 6.42 11.87 3.84
CA PHE A 385 6.67 10.70 3.02
C PHE A 385 5.42 10.34 2.22
N PHE A 386 5.41 10.69 0.94
CA PHE A 386 4.35 10.33 0.02
C PHE A 386 4.67 9.02 -0.70
N HIS A 387 3.62 8.28 -1.09
CA HIS A 387 3.77 7.22 -2.07
C HIS A 387 4.49 7.73 -3.31
N GLN A 388 5.56 7.05 -3.70
CA GLN A 388 6.44 7.42 -4.81
C GLN A 388 5.91 6.83 -6.14
N ALA A 389 4.73 7.28 -6.59
CA ALA A 389 4.17 6.83 -7.86
C ALA A 389 5.03 7.24 -9.05
N ASN A 390 5.40 8.52 -9.11
CA ASN A 390 6.41 9.12 -9.97
C ASN A 390 6.77 10.52 -9.43
N LYS A 391 7.89 11.05 -9.92
CA LYS A 391 8.40 12.36 -9.49
C LYS A 391 7.40 13.49 -9.72
N TYR A 392 6.72 13.49 -10.86
CA TYR A 392 5.80 14.56 -11.25
C TYR A 392 4.59 14.68 -10.29
N ILE A 393 4.00 13.56 -9.90
CA ILE A 393 2.87 13.54 -8.95
C ILE A 393 3.31 14.09 -7.59
N VAL A 394 4.45 13.63 -7.05
CA VAL A 394 4.96 14.09 -5.75
C VAL A 394 5.30 15.59 -5.79
N ASP A 395 5.93 16.06 -6.86
CA ASP A 395 6.26 17.49 -7.04
C ASP A 395 4.98 18.35 -7.13
N ASN A 396 3.92 17.88 -7.80
CA ASN A 396 2.65 18.62 -7.87
C ASN A 396 1.93 18.67 -6.50
N ILE A 397 1.89 17.56 -5.78
CA ILE A 397 1.31 17.52 -4.43
C ILE A 397 2.11 18.46 -3.50
N THR A 398 3.44 18.40 -3.53
CA THR A 398 4.33 19.26 -2.73
C THR A 398 4.03 20.74 -2.98
N ARG A 399 3.90 21.11 -4.25
CA ARG A 399 3.60 22.50 -4.65
C ARG A 399 2.19 22.93 -4.22
N SER A 400 1.19 22.08 -4.44
CA SER A 400 -0.21 22.40 -4.12
C SER A 400 -0.44 22.57 -2.61
N LEU A 401 0.31 21.85 -1.78
CA LEU A 401 0.25 21.93 -0.32
C LEU A 401 1.17 23.01 0.26
N GLY A 402 2.01 23.66 -0.57
CA GLY A 402 2.99 24.63 -0.12
C GLY A 402 4.00 24.05 0.87
N LEU A 403 4.46 22.81 0.63
CA LEU A 403 5.41 22.14 1.52
C LEU A 403 6.86 22.48 1.15
N PRO A 404 7.77 22.61 2.13
CA PRO A 404 9.20 22.76 1.90
C PRO A 404 9.75 21.51 1.19
N LYS A 405 10.42 21.69 0.05
CA LYS A 405 10.93 20.56 -0.76
C LYS A 405 11.94 19.69 -0.01
N GLU A 406 12.73 20.29 0.86
CA GLU A 406 13.72 19.62 1.71
C GLU A 406 13.11 18.67 2.73
N LYS A 407 11.83 18.87 3.06
CA LYS A 407 11.05 17.97 3.93
C LYS A 407 10.27 16.90 3.16
N VAL A 408 10.28 16.92 1.83
CA VAL A 408 9.54 15.99 0.96
C VAL A 408 10.53 15.18 0.11
N PRO A 409 11.06 14.07 0.63
CA PRO A 409 11.92 13.19 -0.15
C PRO A 409 11.21 12.65 -1.39
N ASN A 410 11.85 12.75 -2.56
CA ASN A 410 11.30 12.34 -3.85
C ASN A 410 12.41 11.73 -4.73
N THR A 411 13.11 10.72 -4.21
CA THR A 411 14.31 10.15 -4.81
C THR A 411 14.24 8.65 -5.06
N THR A 412 13.35 7.93 -4.37
CA THR A 412 13.29 6.47 -4.45
C THR A 412 12.82 5.97 -5.80
N THR A 413 11.87 6.66 -6.45
CA THR A 413 11.44 6.32 -7.81
C THR A 413 12.62 6.36 -8.80
N ASN A 414 13.55 7.31 -8.64
CA ASN A 414 14.72 7.43 -9.52
C ASN A 414 15.63 6.21 -9.44
N LYS A 415 15.74 5.60 -8.25
CA LYS A 415 16.67 4.50 -7.96
C LYS A 415 16.03 3.12 -8.12
N TYR A 416 14.79 2.96 -7.64
CA TYR A 416 14.17 1.65 -7.46
C TYR A 416 12.93 1.44 -8.31
N GLY A 417 12.37 2.51 -8.91
CA GLY A 417 11.05 2.50 -9.55
C GLY A 417 9.92 2.72 -8.54
N ASN A 418 8.69 2.59 -9.01
CA ASN A 418 7.49 2.61 -8.17
C ASN A 418 7.34 1.26 -7.45
N LEU A 419 7.63 1.22 -6.17
CA LEU A 419 7.60 0.03 -5.32
C LEU A 419 6.20 -0.25 -4.71
N SER A 420 5.12 0.28 -5.30
CA SER A 420 3.75 0.09 -4.79
C SER A 420 3.62 0.46 -3.30
N GLY A 421 3.00 -0.39 -2.48
CA GLY A 421 2.85 -0.20 -1.04
C GLY A 421 4.16 -0.07 -0.27
N CYS A 422 5.25 -0.65 -0.78
CA CYS A 422 6.58 -0.57 -0.18
C CYS A 422 7.24 0.82 -0.33
N SER A 423 6.74 1.69 -1.22
CA SER A 423 7.42 2.95 -1.56
C SER A 423 7.59 3.91 -0.37
N ILE A 424 6.60 3.99 0.53
CA ILE A 424 6.69 4.85 1.73
C ILE A 424 7.79 4.37 2.69
N PRO A 425 7.78 3.11 3.18
CA PRO A 425 8.84 2.63 4.06
C PRO A 425 10.22 2.61 3.39
N ALA A 426 10.29 2.33 2.08
CA ALA A 426 11.55 2.43 1.33
C ALA A 426 12.09 3.87 1.32
N THR A 427 11.20 4.88 1.16
CA THR A 427 11.60 6.29 1.21
C THR A 427 12.06 6.71 2.60
N ILE A 428 11.42 6.18 3.66
CA ILE A 428 11.89 6.39 5.04
C ILE A 428 13.30 5.82 5.21
N CYS A 429 13.55 4.58 4.78
CA CYS A 429 14.86 3.95 4.83
C CYS A 429 15.92 4.73 4.03
N ASP A 430 15.61 5.11 2.79
CA ASP A 430 16.54 5.85 1.92
C ASP A 430 16.90 7.24 2.49
N THR A 431 15.96 7.88 3.22
CA THR A 431 16.12 9.21 3.77
C THR A 431 16.78 9.22 5.15
N LEU A 432 16.35 8.31 6.03
CA LEU A 432 16.70 8.37 7.45
C LEU A 432 17.82 7.40 7.85
N ALA A 433 18.33 6.54 6.94
CA ALA A 433 19.31 5.51 7.29
C ALA A 433 20.55 6.07 8.01
N GLU A 434 21.05 7.22 7.59
CA GLU A 434 22.24 7.82 8.22
C GLU A 434 21.96 8.33 9.64
N LEU A 435 20.73 8.79 9.89
CA LEU A 435 20.30 9.30 11.20
C LEU A 435 19.85 8.17 12.14
N ALA A 436 19.34 7.07 11.59
CA ALA A 436 18.62 6.06 12.35
C ALA A 436 19.27 4.67 12.34
N SER A 437 20.45 4.48 11.71
CA SER A 437 21.15 3.17 11.68
C SER A 437 21.44 2.60 13.05
N ASN A 438 21.80 3.47 14.01
CA ASN A 438 22.06 3.13 15.42
C ASN A 438 20.91 3.51 16.36
N GLY A 439 19.79 3.97 15.80
CA GLY A 439 18.62 4.48 16.51
C GLY A 439 18.58 6.01 16.58
N LEU A 440 17.40 6.57 16.29
CA LEU A 440 17.18 8.01 16.37
C LEU A 440 17.53 8.55 17.77
N GLU A 441 18.29 9.63 17.83
CA GLU A 441 18.60 10.33 19.10
C GLU A 441 17.40 11.14 19.62
N THR A 442 16.64 11.72 18.69
CA THR A 442 15.44 12.53 18.96
C THR A 442 14.26 12.02 18.16
N PRO A 443 13.04 12.02 18.72
CA PRO A 443 11.85 11.64 17.98
C PRO A 443 11.61 12.56 16.78
N LEU A 444 11.11 11.97 15.66
CA LEU A 444 10.69 12.69 14.47
C LEU A 444 9.17 12.59 14.30
N ARG A 445 8.53 13.71 14.02
CA ARG A 445 7.12 13.78 13.65
C ARG A 445 7.00 13.72 12.14
N VAL A 446 6.39 12.67 11.60
CA VAL A 446 6.32 12.46 10.16
C VAL A 446 4.88 12.33 9.68
N HIS A 447 4.62 12.84 8.47
CA HIS A 447 3.39 12.62 7.75
C HIS A 447 3.63 11.55 6.69
N LEU A 448 2.73 10.57 6.63
CA LEU A 448 2.72 9.49 5.65
C LEU A 448 1.47 9.59 4.80
N ALA A 449 1.57 9.45 3.48
CA ALA A 449 0.40 9.45 2.63
C ALA A 449 0.56 8.54 1.41
N GLY A 450 -0.47 7.74 1.13
CA GLY A 450 -0.51 6.79 0.03
C GLY A 450 -1.88 6.75 -0.64
N PHE A 451 -1.89 6.37 -1.91
CA PHE A 451 -3.09 6.16 -2.70
C PHE A 451 -2.82 5.10 -3.77
N GLY A 452 -3.86 4.43 -4.24
CA GLY A 452 -3.74 3.39 -5.26
C GLY A 452 -5.05 2.73 -5.62
N ALA A 453 -4.92 1.51 -6.15
CA ALA A 453 -6.05 0.70 -6.57
C ALA A 453 -7.11 0.57 -5.48
N GLY A 454 -8.41 0.59 -5.95
CA GLY A 454 -9.58 0.50 -5.13
C GLY A 454 -10.70 1.44 -5.61
N LEU A 455 -10.58 2.77 -5.85
CA LEU A 455 -9.42 3.53 -5.40
C LEU A 455 -9.39 3.62 -3.87
N ALA A 456 -8.19 3.64 -3.32
CA ALA A 456 -8.02 3.75 -1.88
C ALA A 456 -6.95 4.78 -1.53
N TRP A 457 -7.08 5.42 -0.37
CA TRP A 457 -6.09 6.37 0.13
C TRP A 457 -5.93 6.29 1.64
N GLY A 458 -4.81 6.78 2.11
CA GLY A 458 -4.54 6.93 3.52
C GLY A 458 -3.61 8.10 3.80
N ASN A 459 -3.81 8.72 4.94
CA ASN A 459 -2.91 9.69 5.55
C ASN A 459 -2.68 9.31 7.01
N ALA A 460 -1.46 9.54 7.49
CA ALA A 460 -1.15 9.38 8.89
C ALA A 460 -0.17 10.46 9.36
N VAL A 461 -0.32 10.91 10.60
CA VAL A 461 0.69 11.66 11.31
C VAL A 461 1.18 10.78 12.44
N VAL A 462 2.42 10.32 12.34
CA VAL A 462 3.02 9.39 13.29
C VAL A 462 4.30 9.97 13.88
N THR A 463 4.71 9.44 15.03
CA THR A 463 6.01 9.73 15.64
C THR A 463 6.92 8.51 15.47
N LEU A 464 8.10 8.73 14.91
CA LEU A 464 9.21 7.80 15.00
C LEU A 464 9.94 8.15 16.30
N ASP A 465 9.87 7.26 17.27
CA ASP A 465 10.37 7.53 18.61
C ASP A 465 11.91 7.51 18.68
N LYS A 466 12.44 8.02 19.77
CA LYS A 466 13.86 7.81 20.10
C LYS A 466 14.16 6.32 20.10
N GLY A 467 15.27 5.93 19.46
CA GLY A 467 15.68 4.54 19.31
C GLY A 467 15.07 3.83 18.10
N PHE A 468 14.18 4.48 17.31
CA PHE A 468 13.74 3.94 16.02
C PHE A 468 14.95 3.66 15.12
N LYS A 469 15.00 2.47 14.52
CA LYS A 469 16.10 2.06 13.62
C LYS A 469 15.62 1.84 12.19
N CYS A 470 16.43 2.28 11.22
CA CYS A 470 16.32 1.83 9.83
C CYS A 470 17.70 1.80 9.18
N GLN A 471 17.82 0.97 8.14
CA GLN A 471 19.03 0.82 7.34
C GLN A 471 18.78 1.32 5.92
N LYS A 472 19.84 1.54 5.14
CA LYS A 472 19.70 1.78 3.70
C LYS A 472 18.98 0.60 3.06
N VAL A 473 18.24 0.90 1.97
CA VAL A 473 17.56 -0.13 1.19
C VAL A 473 18.58 -1.19 0.77
N GLY A 474 18.36 -2.43 1.18
CA GLY A 474 19.20 -3.57 0.89
C GLY A 474 18.82 -4.24 -0.43
N VAL A 475 19.73 -5.06 -0.94
CA VAL A 475 19.50 -5.90 -2.12
C VAL A 475 19.35 -7.34 -1.65
N TYR A 476 18.42 -8.06 -2.27
CA TYR A 476 18.18 -9.50 -2.01
C TYR A 476 19.42 -10.33 -2.39
N GLU A 477 19.83 -11.23 -1.48
CA GLU A 477 21.00 -12.12 -1.58
C GLU A 477 20.59 -13.57 -1.84
#